data_59e1a38a76b23e0b29b487c4f923a719
#
_entry.id   59e1a38a76b23e0b29b487c4f923a719
#
_cell.length_a   1.000
_cell.length_b   1.000
_cell.length_c   1.000
_cell.angle_alpha   90.00
_cell.angle_beta   90.00
_cell.angle_gamma   90.00
#
_symmetry.space_group_name_H-M   'P 1'
#
loop_
_entity.id
_entity.type
_entity.pdbx_description
1 polymer ?
#
loop_
_entity_poly.entity_id
_entity_poly.type
_entity_poly.pdbx_seq_one_letter_code
_entity_poly.pdbx_strand_id
1 'polypeptide(L)'
;MRMTTQKTLPTPPVQKLSKFPLKRQQVSLDSNSSMNSNTPLVRIARLSSSDGPMLANVSELELPSDPKWEFPRTRLTLGKPLGEGCFGQVVMAEAVGIDKEKPNKPLTVAVKMLKDDATDKDLSDLVSEMEMMKMIGKHKNIINLLGACTQDGPLYVLVEYASKGNLREYLRARRPPGMDYSFDTCKIPDEQLTFKDLVSCAYQVARGMEYLASQK
;
A
#
# COMPACT_ATOMS: atom_id res chain seq x y z
N MET A 1 -34.90 19.94 -20.78
CA MET A 1 -33.88 18.92 -20.92
C MET A 1 -32.91 19.06 -19.73
N ARG A 2 -33.17 18.32 -18.64
CA ARG A 2 -32.36 18.40 -17.43
C ARG A 2 -31.28 17.31 -17.53
N MET A 3 -30.01 17.71 -17.69
CA MET A 3 -28.90 16.83 -17.59
C MET A 3 -28.71 16.39 -16.11
N THR A 4 -29.04 15.18 -15.82
CA THR A 4 -28.71 14.52 -14.55
C THR A 4 -27.21 14.25 -14.55
N THR A 5 -26.45 15.07 -13.84
CA THR A 5 -25.07 14.79 -13.48
C THR A 5 -25.07 13.50 -12.67
N GLN A 6 -24.60 12.41 -13.27
CA GLN A 6 -24.29 11.19 -12.53
C GLN A 6 -23.20 11.53 -11.50
N LYS A 7 -23.61 11.64 -10.22
CA LYS A 7 -22.66 11.63 -9.11
C LYS A 7 -21.92 10.30 -9.17
N THR A 8 -20.69 10.33 -9.63
CA THR A 8 -19.79 9.17 -9.51
C THR A 8 -19.64 8.85 -8.02
N LEU A 9 -20.08 7.65 -7.62
CA LEU A 9 -19.83 7.13 -6.28
C LEU A 9 -18.34 7.21 -6.02
N PRO A 10 -17.91 7.69 -4.84
CA PRO A 10 -16.52 7.59 -4.45
C PRO A 10 -16.13 6.12 -4.45
N THR A 11 -15.03 5.78 -5.13
CA THR A 11 -14.47 4.44 -5.11
C THR A 11 -14.23 4.05 -3.65
N PRO A 12 -14.82 2.97 -3.14
CA PRO A 12 -14.64 2.59 -1.75
C PRO A 12 -13.16 2.31 -1.50
N PRO A 13 -12.61 2.82 -0.38
CA PRO A 13 -11.23 2.54 -0.02
C PRO A 13 -11.05 1.04 0.18
N VAL A 14 -10.11 0.47 -0.55
CA VAL A 14 -9.68 -0.91 -0.34
C VAL A 14 -9.05 -1.00 1.05
N GLN A 15 -9.29 -2.08 1.77
CA GLN A 15 -8.72 -2.31 3.09
C GLN A 15 -7.20 -2.12 3.06
N LYS A 16 -6.66 -1.54 4.15
CA LYS A 16 -5.20 -1.39 4.33
C LYS A 16 -4.51 -2.71 4.00
N LEU A 17 -3.50 -2.68 3.17
CA LEU A 17 -2.66 -3.83 2.81
C LEU A 17 -2.16 -4.64 4.04
N SER A 18 -2.06 -4.00 5.20
CA SER A 18 -1.67 -4.61 6.48
C SER A 18 -2.67 -5.60 7.08
N LYS A 19 -3.87 -5.78 6.49
CA LYS A 19 -4.93 -6.66 7.03
C LYS A 19 -5.31 -7.83 6.13
N PHE A 20 -4.60 -8.07 5.04
CA PHE A 20 -4.70 -9.36 4.39
C PHE A 20 -3.92 -10.38 5.23
N PRO A 21 -4.59 -11.31 5.93
CA PRO A 21 -3.90 -12.49 6.41
C PRO A 21 -3.54 -13.29 5.16
N LEU A 22 -2.37 -13.07 4.61
CA LEU A 22 -1.73 -14.09 3.80
C LEU A 22 -1.57 -15.27 4.75
N LYS A 23 -2.53 -16.21 4.71
CA LYS A 23 -2.33 -17.54 5.27
C LYS A 23 -0.99 -17.99 4.71
N ARG A 24 0.01 -18.11 5.58
CA ARG A 24 1.25 -18.80 5.29
C ARG A 24 0.87 -20.19 4.79
N GLN A 25 0.77 -20.36 3.50
CA GLN A 25 1.08 -21.65 2.93
C GLN A 25 2.60 -21.75 3.08
N GLN A 26 3.02 -22.57 4.04
CA GLN A 26 4.35 -23.15 4.00
C GLN A 26 4.44 -23.87 2.65
N VAL A 27 5.02 -23.18 1.68
CA VAL A 27 5.55 -23.85 0.51
C VAL A 27 6.78 -24.55 1.02
N SER A 28 6.64 -25.85 1.32
CA SER A 28 7.76 -26.74 1.42
C SER A 28 8.48 -26.65 0.10
N LEU A 29 9.71 -26.16 0.14
CA LEU A 29 10.67 -26.20 -0.94
C LEU A 29 11.06 -27.67 -1.15
N ASP A 30 10.29 -28.40 -1.90
CA ASP A 30 10.74 -29.60 -2.58
C ASP A 30 10.97 -29.25 -4.06
N SER A 31 12.23 -29.23 -4.33
CA SER A 31 13.04 -29.26 -5.53
C SER A 31 12.39 -29.81 -6.81
N ASN A 32 12.66 -29.09 -7.85
CA ASN A 32 12.88 -29.39 -9.25
C ASN A 32 11.91 -28.71 -10.23
N SER A 33 12.21 -27.46 -10.55
CA SER A 33 12.14 -27.03 -11.94
C SER A 33 13.17 -25.93 -12.17
N SER A 34 14.10 -26.23 -13.02
CA SER A 34 15.16 -25.41 -13.56
C SER A 34 14.58 -24.14 -14.20
N MET A 35 14.77 -22.99 -13.53
CA MET A 35 14.86 -21.70 -14.17
C MET A 35 16.04 -20.95 -13.57
N ASN A 36 17.10 -20.83 -14.38
CA ASN A 36 18.26 -20.01 -14.12
C ASN A 36 17.89 -18.53 -14.08
N SER A 37 17.66 -18.01 -12.90
CA SER A 37 17.83 -16.58 -12.60
C SER A 37 18.55 -16.49 -11.26
N ASN A 38 19.88 -16.66 -11.32
CA ASN A 38 20.79 -16.58 -10.19
C ASN A 38 21.12 -15.11 -9.88
N THR A 39 20.14 -14.29 -9.59
CA THR A 39 20.37 -12.99 -8.95
C THR A 39 19.57 -12.97 -7.66
N PRO A 40 20.24 -12.96 -6.49
CA PRO A 40 19.53 -12.77 -5.23
C PRO A 40 18.85 -11.40 -5.25
N LEU A 41 17.56 -11.36 -4.94
CA LEU A 41 16.75 -10.16 -4.84
C LEU A 41 17.26 -9.14 -3.81
N VAL A 42 18.14 -9.58 -2.91
CA VAL A 42 18.74 -8.76 -1.87
C VAL A 42 20.19 -9.17 -1.69
N ARG A 43 21.15 -8.25 -1.86
CA ARG A 43 22.55 -8.44 -1.49
C ARG A 43 22.80 -7.83 -0.12
N ILE A 44 23.24 -8.65 0.82
CA ILE A 44 23.72 -8.19 2.12
C ILE A 44 25.20 -7.83 1.97
N ALA A 45 25.50 -6.54 1.85
CA ALA A 45 26.88 -6.06 1.92
C ALA A 45 27.24 -5.85 3.39
N ARG A 46 28.04 -6.76 3.95
CA ARG A 46 28.70 -6.52 5.24
C ARG A 46 29.97 -5.70 5.01
N LEU A 47 29.89 -4.42 5.29
CA LEU A 47 31.09 -3.61 5.44
C LEU A 47 31.69 -3.87 6.81
N SER A 48 32.78 -4.65 6.87
CA SER A 48 33.63 -4.74 8.03
C SER A 48 34.56 -3.53 8.06
N SER A 49 34.19 -2.50 8.80
CA SER A 49 35.10 -1.43 9.19
C SER A 49 35.53 -1.64 10.64
N SER A 50 36.82 -1.86 10.82
CA SER A 50 37.51 -1.84 12.11
C SER A 50 37.50 -0.42 12.67
N ASP A 51 37.27 -0.34 13.99
CA ASP A 51 37.56 0.76 14.90
C ASP A 51 36.68 2.06 14.77
N GLY A 52 35.62 2.09 15.56
CA GLY A 52 34.92 3.31 15.98
C GLY A 52 33.73 2.96 16.91
N PRO A 53 33.31 3.87 17.82
CA PRO A 53 32.29 3.56 18.80
C PRO A 53 30.96 3.17 18.14
N MET A 54 30.30 2.18 18.72
CA MET A 54 29.03 1.59 18.28
C MET A 54 27.97 2.64 18.01
N LEU A 55 27.85 3.05 16.77
CA LEU A 55 26.61 3.58 16.22
C LEU A 55 25.86 2.41 15.61
N ALA A 56 24.57 2.32 15.93
CA ALA A 56 23.67 1.23 15.58
C ALA A 56 23.93 0.72 14.17
N ASN A 57 24.16 -0.60 14.05
CA ASN A 57 24.24 -1.30 12.77
C ASN A 57 22.94 -1.15 11.99
N VAL A 58 22.84 -0.10 11.19
CA VAL A 58 21.94 -0.08 10.06
C VAL A 58 22.62 -0.97 9.01
N SER A 59 22.18 -2.19 8.88
CA SER A 59 22.58 -3.02 7.75
C SER A 59 22.08 -2.34 6.49
N GLU A 60 22.96 -1.70 5.73
CA GLU A 60 22.65 -1.15 4.42
C GLU A 60 22.38 -2.32 3.46
N LEU A 61 21.12 -2.73 3.39
CA LEU A 61 20.67 -3.66 2.38
C LEU A 61 20.51 -2.88 1.08
N GLU A 62 21.45 -3.07 0.18
CA GLU A 62 21.34 -2.52 -1.17
C GLU A 62 20.28 -3.28 -1.96
N LEU A 63 19.19 -2.59 -2.26
CA LEU A 63 18.15 -3.09 -3.15
C LEU A 63 18.53 -2.81 -4.61
N PRO A 64 18.22 -3.73 -5.55
CA PRO A 64 18.43 -3.47 -6.96
C PRO A 64 17.54 -2.30 -7.41
N SER A 65 18.14 -1.37 -8.17
CA SER A 65 17.38 -0.27 -8.78
C SER A 65 16.49 -0.79 -9.89
N ASP A 66 15.22 -0.39 -9.88
CA ASP A 66 14.27 -0.63 -10.96
C ASP A 66 13.80 0.71 -11.54
N PRO A 67 14.41 1.19 -12.64
CA PRO A 67 14.11 2.51 -13.19
C PRO A 67 12.65 2.74 -13.56
N LYS A 68 11.89 1.67 -13.79
CA LYS A 68 10.46 1.74 -14.11
C LYS A 68 9.64 2.24 -12.92
N TRP A 69 10.07 1.89 -11.71
CA TRP A 69 9.33 2.15 -10.47
C TRP A 69 10.05 3.13 -9.53
N GLU A 70 11.34 3.39 -9.75
CA GLU A 70 12.11 4.29 -8.89
C GLU A 70 11.57 5.72 -8.94
N PHE A 71 11.33 6.29 -7.78
CA PHE A 71 10.84 7.66 -7.61
C PHE A 71 11.86 8.49 -6.83
N PRO A 72 12.22 9.69 -7.30
CA PRO A 72 13.20 10.55 -6.63
C PRO A 72 12.72 11.00 -5.24
N ARG A 73 13.50 10.70 -4.18
CA ARG A 73 13.18 11.12 -2.80
C ARG A 73 13.01 12.62 -2.65
N THR A 74 13.75 13.40 -3.42
CA THR A 74 13.71 14.87 -3.40
C THR A 74 12.37 15.44 -3.86
N ARG A 75 11.55 14.63 -4.53
CA ARG A 75 10.19 15.00 -4.98
C ARG A 75 9.09 14.45 -4.07
N LEU A 76 9.46 13.86 -2.94
CA LEU A 76 8.54 13.27 -1.97
C LEU A 76 8.61 14.05 -0.66
N THR A 77 7.46 14.54 -0.20
CA THR A 77 7.34 15.22 1.10
C THR A 77 6.44 14.37 1.99
N LEU A 78 7.02 13.79 3.05
CA LEU A 78 6.29 12.99 4.01
C LEU A 78 5.39 13.89 4.88
N GLY A 79 4.21 13.39 5.18
CA GLY A 79 3.19 14.07 5.97
C GLY A 79 2.79 13.27 7.21
N LYS A 80 1.52 13.37 7.58
CA LYS A 80 1.00 12.75 8.80
C LYS A 80 0.90 11.21 8.70
N PRO A 81 1.05 10.50 9.82
CA PRO A 81 0.83 9.07 9.86
C PRO A 81 -0.65 8.73 9.58
N LEU A 82 -0.86 7.68 8.78
CA LEU A 82 -2.18 7.14 8.45
C LEU A 82 -2.51 5.91 9.29
N GLY A 83 -1.50 5.23 9.80
CA GLY A 83 -1.64 4.06 10.64
C GLY A 83 -0.39 3.22 10.68
N GLU A 84 -0.38 2.32 11.65
CA GLU A 84 0.70 1.37 11.86
C GLU A 84 0.17 -0.05 11.68
N GLY A 85 1.01 -0.90 11.11
CA GLY A 85 0.78 -2.34 10.96
C GLY A 85 1.84 -3.15 11.71
N CYS A 86 1.74 -4.48 11.61
CA CYS A 86 2.70 -5.39 12.24
C CYS A 86 4.13 -5.21 11.71
N PHE A 87 4.29 -4.82 10.46
CA PHE A 87 5.57 -4.79 9.74
C PHE A 87 6.06 -3.38 9.41
N GLY A 88 5.34 -2.35 9.78
CA GLY A 88 5.74 -1.01 9.40
C GLY A 88 4.67 0.04 9.68
N GLN A 89 4.93 1.24 9.21
CA GLN A 89 4.02 2.37 9.29
C GLN A 89 3.64 2.85 7.90
N VAL A 90 2.47 3.46 7.80
CA VAL A 90 1.98 4.11 6.58
C VAL A 90 1.77 5.57 6.87
N VAL A 91 2.37 6.43 6.07
CA VAL A 91 2.24 7.87 6.17
C VAL A 91 1.63 8.45 4.90
N MET A 92 0.91 9.55 5.03
CA MET A 92 0.50 10.36 3.90
C MET A 92 1.72 11.11 3.37
N ALA A 93 1.82 11.30 2.06
CA ALA A 93 2.87 12.09 1.46
C ALA A 93 2.37 12.83 0.22
N GLU A 94 3.11 13.86 -0.17
CA GLU A 94 2.94 14.55 -1.46
C GLU A 94 4.09 14.16 -2.36
N ALA A 95 3.76 13.66 -3.56
CA ALA A 95 4.71 13.25 -4.59
C ALA A 95 4.54 14.14 -5.82
N VAL A 96 5.58 14.92 -6.16
CA VAL A 96 5.57 15.81 -7.33
C VAL A 96 6.10 15.07 -8.55
N GLY A 97 5.27 14.95 -9.59
CA GLY A 97 5.67 14.32 -10.85
C GLY A 97 5.54 12.81 -10.88
N ILE A 98 4.84 12.21 -9.92
CA ILE A 98 4.50 10.79 -9.96
C ILE A 98 3.41 10.51 -11.01
N ASP A 99 2.51 11.46 -11.22
CA ASP A 99 1.57 11.45 -12.34
C ASP A 99 2.27 12.04 -13.58
N LYS A 100 2.54 11.18 -14.56
CA LYS A 100 3.23 11.57 -15.80
C LYS A 100 2.42 12.57 -16.65
N GLU A 101 1.10 12.58 -16.50
CA GLU A 101 0.23 13.54 -17.20
C GLU A 101 0.29 14.94 -16.56
N LYS A 102 0.69 15.01 -15.28
CA LYS A 102 0.77 16.26 -14.52
C LYS A 102 2.10 16.37 -13.76
N PRO A 103 3.23 16.52 -14.46
CA PRO A 103 4.58 16.37 -13.88
C PRO A 103 4.93 17.41 -12.81
N ASN A 104 4.25 18.55 -12.81
CA ASN A 104 4.50 19.63 -11.84
C ASN A 104 3.44 19.71 -10.73
N LYS A 105 2.42 18.84 -10.76
CA LYS A 105 1.37 18.85 -9.76
C LYS A 105 1.65 17.83 -8.67
N PRO A 106 1.60 18.20 -7.38
CA PRO A 106 1.70 17.25 -6.30
C PRO A 106 0.47 16.32 -6.31
N LEU A 107 0.73 15.04 -6.12
CA LEU A 107 -0.29 14.02 -5.89
C LEU A 107 -0.15 13.50 -4.47
N THR A 108 -1.26 13.45 -3.73
CA THR A 108 -1.28 12.81 -2.42
C THR A 108 -1.19 11.30 -2.59
N VAL A 109 -0.21 10.70 -1.94
CA VAL A 109 0.06 9.26 -1.96
C VAL A 109 0.13 8.72 -0.53
N ALA A 110 0.05 7.41 -0.37
CA ALA A 110 0.38 6.72 0.86
C ALA A 110 1.76 6.07 0.70
N VAL A 111 2.61 6.27 1.70
CA VAL A 111 3.96 5.70 1.73
C VAL A 111 4.03 4.67 2.83
N LYS A 112 4.33 3.43 2.45
CA LYS A 112 4.60 2.35 3.38
C LYS A 112 6.10 2.25 3.60
N MET A 113 6.51 2.24 4.87
CA MET A 113 7.89 2.18 5.29
C MET A 113 8.03 1.31 6.54
N LEU A 114 9.25 0.90 6.84
CA LEU A 114 9.56 0.18 8.05
C LEU A 114 9.56 1.12 9.26
N LYS A 115 9.38 0.53 10.45
CA LYS A 115 9.62 1.21 11.73
C LYS A 115 11.11 1.19 12.08
N ASP A 116 11.50 2.04 13.02
CA ASP A 116 12.90 2.13 13.46
C ASP A 116 13.41 0.83 14.12
N ASP A 117 12.51 0.04 14.70
CA ASP A 117 12.78 -1.26 15.32
C ASP A 117 12.59 -2.47 14.39
N ALA A 118 12.44 -2.22 13.08
CA ALA A 118 12.20 -3.27 12.10
C ALA A 118 13.40 -4.20 11.95
N THR A 119 13.10 -5.47 11.67
CA THR A 119 14.09 -6.52 11.44
C THR A 119 14.39 -6.70 9.95
N ASP A 120 15.48 -7.42 9.62
CA ASP A 120 15.79 -7.81 8.23
C ASP A 120 14.65 -8.60 7.59
N LYS A 121 13.90 -9.35 8.40
CA LYS A 121 12.73 -10.06 7.95
C LYS A 121 11.61 -9.11 7.53
N ASP A 122 11.37 -8.06 8.30
CA ASP A 122 10.35 -7.06 7.98
C ASP A 122 10.70 -6.32 6.67
N LEU A 123 11.98 -6.06 6.45
CA LEU A 123 12.47 -5.51 5.18
C LEU A 123 12.22 -6.49 4.03
N SER A 124 12.57 -7.76 4.20
CA SER A 124 12.33 -8.80 3.19
C SER A 124 10.84 -8.95 2.87
N ASP A 125 9.98 -8.90 3.88
CA ASP A 125 8.53 -8.98 3.72
C ASP A 125 7.99 -7.75 2.95
N LEU A 126 8.49 -6.54 3.24
CA LEU A 126 8.10 -5.31 2.53
C LEU A 126 8.58 -5.31 1.07
N VAL A 127 9.81 -5.78 0.82
CA VAL A 127 10.34 -5.95 -0.56
C VAL A 127 9.49 -6.96 -1.34
N SER A 128 9.18 -8.09 -0.73
CA SER A 128 8.36 -9.14 -1.36
C SER A 128 6.95 -8.63 -1.69
N GLU A 129 6.35 -7.83 -0.81
CA GLU A 129 5.06 -7.18 -1.05
C GLU A 129 5.14 -6.20 -2.24
N MET A 130 6.18 -5.38 -2.30
CA MET A 130 6.41 -4.45 -3.40
C MET A 130 6.58 -5.18 -4.74
N GLU A 131 7.39 -6.22 -4.79
CA GLU A 131 7.61 -7.02 -6.00
C GLU A 131 6.32 -7.71 -6.46
N MET A 132 5.52 -8.22 -5.52
CA MET A 132 4.20 -8.78 -5.82
C MET A 132 3.27 -7.73 -6.42
N MET A 133 3.26 -6.51 -5.90
CA MET A 133 2.46 -5.42 -6.45
C MET A 133 2.90 -5.03 -7.87
N LYS A 134 4.21 -5.07 -8.16
CA LYS A 134 4.73 -4.88 -9.52
C LYS A 134 4.21 -5.93 -10.49
N MET A 135 4.16 -7.18 -10.05
CA MET A 135 3.68 -8.32 -10.87
C MET A 135 2.18 -8.30 -11.10
N ILE A 136 1.40 -7.97 -10.09
CA ILE A 136 -0.09 -7.93 -10.16
C ILE A 136 -0.54 -6.90 -11.19
N GLY A 137 0.17 -5.78 -11.34
CA GLY A 137 -0.20 -4.71 -12.24
C GLY A 137 -1.36 -3.86 -11.72
N LYS A 138 -1.92 -3.01 -12.59
CA LYS A 138 -2.88 -1.98 -12.22
C LYS A 138 -4.33 -2.41 -12.44
N HIS A 139 -5.17 -2.17 -11.44
CA HIS A 139 -6.63 -2.36 -11.56
C HIS A 139 -7.37 -1.30 -10.73
N LYS A 140 -8.51 -0.82 -11.24
CA LYS A 140 -9.29 0.28 -10.62
C LYS A 140 -9.89 -0.05 -9.25
N ASN A 141 -10.02 -1.33 -8.90
CA ASN A 141 -10.64 -1.78 -7.65
C ASN A 141 -9.62 -2.32 -6.63
N ILE A 142 -8.33 -2.06 -6.83
CA ILE A 142 -7.27 -2.34 -5.86
C ILE A 142 -6.46 -1.07 -5.59
N ILE A 143 -5.74 -1.05 -4.47
CA ILE A 143 -4.73 -0.03 -4.21
C ILE A 143 -3.50 -0.36 -5.06
N ASN A 144 -3.17 0.52 -6.02
CA ASN A 144 -2.10 0.30 -6.96
C ASN A 144 -0.76 0.83 -6.44
N LEU A 145 0.32 0.15 -6.83
CA LEU A 145 1.68 0.66 -6.69
C LEU A 145 1.87 1.85 -7.64
N LEU A 146 2.44 2.93 -7.13
CA LEU A 146 2.74 4.14 -7.91
C LEU A 146 4.24 4.30 -8.17
N GLY A 147 5.06 3.83 -7.25
CA GLY A 147 6.51 3.91 -7.32
C GLY A 147 7.16 3.44 -6.03
N ALA A 148 8.48 3.52 -5.99
CA ALA A 148 9.26 3.22 -4.80
C ALA A 148 10.52 4.09 -4.74
N CYS A 149 11.00 4.35 -3.52
CA CYS A 149 12.32 4.91 -3.29
C CYS A 149 13.17 3.80 -2.69
N THR A 150 14.05 3.21 -3.48
CA THR A 150 14.86 2.05 -3.09
C THR A 150 16.33 2.38 -2.89
N GLN A 151 16.78 3.53 -3.41
CA GLN A 151 18.17 3.97 -3.40
C GLN A 151 18.38 5.11 -2.41
N ASP A 152 19.60 5.24 -1.91
CA ASP A 152 20.08 6.38 -1.10
C ASP A 152 19.24 6.67 0.16
N GLY A 153 18.79 5.62 0.86
CA GLY A 153 18.04 5.75 2.09
C GLY A 153 17.03 4.63 2.34
N PRO A 154 16.14 4.77 3.32
CA PRO A 154 15.18 3.73 3.69
C PRO A 154 14.20 3.43 2.55
N LEU A 155 13.74 2.18 2.48
CA LEU A 155 12.74 1.76 1.50
C LEU A 155 11.40 2.45 1.75
N TYR A 156 10.91 3.16 0.72
CA TYR A 156 9.57 3.72 0.68
C TYR A 156 8.79 3.08 -0.47
N VAL A 157 7.65 2.49 -0.17
CA VAL A 157 6.72 1.94 -1.17
C VAL A 157 5.55 2.90 -1.31
N LEU A 158 5.42 3.52 -2.49
CA LEU A 158 4.42 4.54 -2.78
C LEU A 158 3.19 3.88 -3.40
N VAL A 159 2.04 4.06 -2.78
CA VAL A 159 0.76 3.48 -3.23
C VAL A 159 -0.34 4.54 -3.27
N GLU A 160 -1.43 4.22 -3.94
CA GLU A 160 -2.61 5.09 -4.00
C GLU A 160 -3.12 5.44 -2.60
N TYR A 161 -3.46 6.72 -2.41
CA TYR A 161 -4.02 7.23 -1.18
C TYR A 161 -5.55 7.10 -1.15
N ALA A 162 -6.07 6.41 -0.14
CA ALA A 162 -7.50 6.28 0.10
C ALA A 162 -8.02 7.42 0.99
N SER A 163 -8.48 8.51 0.40
CA SER A 163 -8.91 9.74 1.10
C SER A 163 -10.09 9.54 2.07
N LYS A 164 -10.90 8.52 1.86
CA LYS A 164 -12.05 8.16 2.71
C LYS A 164 -11.71 7.17 3.82
N GLY A 165 -10.44 6.79 3.94
CA GLY A 165 -9.99 5.82 4.93
C GLY A 165 -10.30 4.36 4.54
N ASN A 166 -10.43 3.47 5.51
CA ASN A 166 -10.75 2.08 5.24
C ASN A 166 -12.27 1.86 5.06
N LEU A 167 -12.62 0.86 4.27
CA LEU A 167 -14.02 0.58 3.92
C LEU A 167 -14.89 0.24 5.14
N ARG A 168 -14.33 -0.44 6.13
CA ARG A 168 -15.08 -0.78 7.36
C ARG A 168 -15.55 0.46 8.09
N GLU A 169 -14.66 1.41 8.35
CA GLU A 169 -14.99 2.66 9.05
C GLU A 169 -15.89 3.54 8.18
N TYR A 170 -15.65 3.57 6.89
CA TYR A 170 -16.49 4.27 5.93
C TYR A 170 -17.95 3.79 5.97
N LEU A 171 -18.16 2.47 5.98
CA LEU A 171 -19.48 1.87 6.04
C LEU A 171 -20.13 2.06 7.43
N ARG A 172 -19.35 1.89 8.51
CA ARG A 172 -19.85 2.08 9.88
C ARG A 172 -20.34 3.51 10.14
N ALA A 173 -19.58 4.49 9.68
CA ALA A 173 -19.92 5.90 9.85
C ALA A 173 -21.20 6.32 9.08
N ARG A 174 -21.67 5.50 8.15
CA ARG A 174 -22.81 5.78 7.29
C ARG A 174 -23.97 4.81 7.47
N ARG A 175 -24.01 4.08 8.58
CA ARG A 175 -25.15 3.23 8.94
C ARG A 175 -26.38 4.09 9.25
N PRO A 176 -27.58 3.61 8.91
CA PRO A 176 -28.81 4.25 9.33
C PRO A 176 -28.92 4.33 10.86
N PRO A 177 -29.49 5.41 11.42
CA PRO A 177 -29.71 5.52 12.86
C PRO A 177 -30.62 4.38 13.34
N GLY A 178 -30.28 3.77 14.49
CA GLY A 178 -31.07 2.70 15.11
C GLY A 178 -30.62 1.27 14.79
N MET A 179 -29.61 1.08 13.92
CA MET A 179 -29.04 -0.24 13.60
C MET A 179 -27.75 -0.56 14.38
N ASP A 180 -27.29 0.32 15.22
CA ASP A 180 -26.10 0.08 16.05
C ASP A 180 -26.49 0.04 17.52
N TYR A 181 -26.23 -1.09 18.16
CA TYR A 181 -26.48 -1.28 19.61
C TYR A 181 -25.42 -0.57 20.48
N SER A 182 -24.46 0.10 19.91
CA SER A 182 -23.50 0.91 20.65
C SER A 182 -24.03 2.34 20.81
N PHE A 183 -24.29 2.70 22.04
CA PHE A 183 -24.82 4.01 22.47
C PHE A 183 -23.87 5.20 22.22
N ASP A 184 -22.84 5.04 21.41
CA ASP A 184 -21.87 6.09 21.13
C ASP A 184 -22.20 6.86 19.85
N THR A 185 -22.66 8.10 20.11
CA THR A 185 -22.78 9.21 19.18
C THR A 185 -23.84 9.11 18.09
N CYS A 186 -25.03 9.60 18.42
CA CYS A 186 -26.05 10.07 17.47
C CYS A 186 -25.56 11.25 16.63
N LYS A 187 -24.56 11.05 15.79
CA LYS A 187 -24.34 11.92 14.63
C LYS A 187 -25.04 11.27 13.46
N ILE A 188 -26.17 11.86 13.05
CA ILE A 188 -26.78 11.51 11.76
C ILE A 188 -25.74 11.82 10.70
N PRO A 189 -25.24 10.81 9.95
CA PRO A 189 -24.26 11.07 8.92
C PRO A 189 -24.89 11.94 7.83
N ASP A 190 -24.18 12.96 7.38
CA ASP A 190 -24.60 13.85 6.30
C ASP A 190 -24.92 13.10 5.00
N GLU A 191 -24.34 11.91 4.83
CA GLU A 191 -24.61 11.00 3.72
C GLU A 191 -24.90 9.59 4.26
N GLN A 192 -26.13 9.14 4.08
CA GLN A 192 -26.51 7.74 4.32
C GLN A 192 -26.30 6.92 3.06
N LEU A 193 -25.82 5.66 3.23
CA LEU A 193 -25.69 4.72 2.13
C LEU A 193 -27.05 4.08 1.83
N THR A 194 -27.39 4.03 0.55
CA THR A 194 -28.53 3.27 0.06
C THR A 194 -28.15 1.79 -0.12
N PHE A 195 -29.16 0.92 -0.26
CA PHE A 195 -28.93 -0.48 -0.64
C PHE A 195 -28.14 -0.60 -1.96
N LYS A 196 -28.41 0.27 -2.92
CA LYS A 196 -27.70 0.33 -4.21
C LYS A 196 -26.22 0.66 -4.00
N ASP A 197 -25.89 1.55 -3.08
CA ASP A 197 -24.49 1.90 -2.76
C ASP A 197 -23.75 0.71 -2.14
N LEU A 198 -24.40 -0.04 -1.26
CA LEU A 198 -23.83 -1.25 -0.65
C LEU A 198 -23.56 -2.34 -1.69
N VAL A 199 -24.51 -2.58 -2.60
CA VAL A 199 -24.34 -3.53 -3.70
C VAL A 199 -23.22 -3.09 -4.63
N SER A 200 -23.10 -1.79 -4.93
CA SER A 200 -22.01 -1.24 -5.73
C SER A 200 -20.64 -1.47 -5.05
N CYS A 201 -20.56 -1.26 -3.74
CA CYS A 201 -19.33 -1.57 -2.99
C CYS A 201 -18.97 -3.06 -3.09
N ALA A 202 -19.93 -3.94 -2.86
CA ALA A 202 -19.72 -5.38 -2.95
C ALA A 202 -19.26 -5.81 -4.35
N TYR A 203 -19.88 -5.27 -5.38
CA TYR A 203 -19.49 -5.53 -6.77
C TYR A 203 -18.05 -5.08 -7.06
N GLN A 204 -17.66 -3.88 -6.62
CA GLN A 204 -16.31 -3.36 -6.84
C GLN A 204 -15.25 -4.22 -6.13
N VAL A 205 -15.53 -4.67 -4.90
CA VAL A 205 -14.66 -5.60 -4.17
C VAL A 205 -14.54 -6.92 -4.91
N ALA A 206 -15.66 -7.47 -5.39
CA ALA A 206 -15.67 -8.72 -6.16
C ALA A 206 -14.85 -8.60 -7.45
N ARG A 207 -14.94 -7.48 -8.16
CA ARG A 207 -14.13 -7.20 -9.36
C ARG A 207 -12.64 -7.11 -9.06
N GLY A 208 -12.25 -6.45 -7.96
CA GLY A 208 -10.86 -6.43 -7.50
C GLY A 208 -10.34 -7.82 -7.16
N MET A 209 -11.13 -8.64 -6.47
CA MET A 209 -10.78 -10.01 -6.13
C MET A 209 -10.71 -10.94 -7.35
N GLU A 210 -11.61 -10.77 -8.31
CA GLU A 210 -11.56 -11.49 -9.59
C GLU A 210 -10.26 -11.21 -10.33
N TYR A 211 -9.87 -9.93 -10.39
CA TYR A 211 -8.61 -9.53 -11.00
C TYR A 211 -7.41 -10.17 -10.29
N LEU A 212 -7.34 -10.09 -8.96
CA LEU A 212 -6.24 -10.72 -8.19
C LEU A 212 -6.19 -12.23 -8.41
N ALA A 213 -7.32 -12.91 -8.49
CA ALA A 213 -7.38 -14.35 -8.76
C ALA A 213 -6.90 -14.70 -10.17
N SER A 214 -7.05 -13.80 -11.14
CA SER A 214 -6.60 -13.99 -12.52
C SER A 214 -5.08 -13.81 -12.71
N GLN A 215 -4.40 -13.19 -11.73
CA GLN A 215 -2.95 -12.90 -11.78
C GLN A 215 -2.11 -14.04 -11.13
N LYS A 216 -2.50 -15.29 -11.31
CA LYS A 216 -1.80 -16.48 -10.77
C LYS A 216 -0.56 -16.82 -11.59
#